data_29237f294c7fae20517744f46f30992c
#
_entry.id   29237f294c7fae20517744f46f30992c
#
_cell.length_a   1.000
_cell.length_b   1.000
_cell.length_c   1.000
_cell.angle_alpha   90.00
_cell.angle_beta   90.00
_cell.angle_gamma   90.00
#
_symmetry.space_group_name_H-M   'P 1'
#
loop_
_entity.id
_entity.type
_entity.pdbx_description
1 polymer ?
#
loop_
_entity_poly.entity_id
_entity_poly.type
_entity_poly.pdbx_seq_one_letter_code
_entity_poly.pdbx_strand_id
1 'polypeptide(L)'
;MKFIHAADIHLDSPLHGLSAYPDAPAAQLRNASREALRQLVDRAIEEEVAFLVIAGDLYDGDWKDHNTGIFFGQQMGRLRRAGIRAFVLGGNHDAESEMTKKLTLPDNVTVFGHRKPETFRLPEFDVALHGQSFKDKAVVDNLAIGYPDPVPGYYNIGVLHTALEGYAAHANYAPCTLAELHAKGYDYWALGHVHEFQQWTGPSTVVFPGNLQGRHIRETGRRGAVLVTVEQGNTQVERLYLDVLRWEAVSVDASDCLSVADLSRKIGQSLEALLTVDGHVPRAVRVTVTGRTPAHGLFFGRAPQLRAEVLNQIGIIGNERLWLEKVRLATSAADQQPGESEPLEALEDLKQILADAAHDPDFLALLERDLKPFVGKVRSDVKEEVPLLTMARAGELTALVEQVGPALLARLARGE
;
A
#
# COMPACT_ATOMS: atom_id res chain seq x y z
N MET A 1 26.20 -14.21 13.77
CA MET A 1 25.48 -13.05 14.35
C MET A 1 24.14 -12.88 13.71
N LYS A 2 23.20 -12.20 14.42
CA LYS A 2 21.88 -11.83 13.87
C LYS A 2 21.70 -10.33 13.92
N PHE A 3 21.00 -9.75 12.97
CA PHE A 3 20.52 -8.37 13.03
C PHE A 3 19.17 -8.23 12.35
N ILE A 4 18.41 -7.19 12.69
CA ILE A 4 17.16 -6.88 11.99
C ILE A 4 17.39 -5.67 11.08
N HIS A 5 16.85 -5.77 9.85
CA HIS A 5 16.78 -4.67 8.90
C HIS A 5 15.31 -4.31 8.66
N ALA A 6 14.95 -3.08 9.00
CA ALA A 6 13.66 -2.46 8.77
C ALA A 6 13.83 -1.17 7.95
N ALA A 7 12.78 -0.73 7.28
CA ALA A 7 12.72 0.54 6.55
C ALA A 7 11.27 1.04 6.49
N ASP A 8 11.07 2.26 6.02
CA ASP A 8 9.76 2.81 5.66
C ASP A 8 8.70 2.61 6.77
N ILE A 9 9.08 2.99 7.99
CA ILE A 9 8.22 2.82 9.18
C ILE A 9 7.07 3.80 9.15
N HIS A 10 7.30 5.04 8.67
CA HIS A 10 6.32 6.12 8.59
C HIS A 10 5.47 6.22 9.86
N LEU A 11 6.16 6.35 10.99
CA LEU A 11 5.55 6.32 12.31
C LEU A 11 4.49 7.41 12.46
N ASP A 12 3.29 7.02 12.88
CA ASP A 12 2.10 7.87 13.01
C ASP A 12 1.56 8.45 11.69
N SER A 13 2.03 7.96 10.54
CA SER A 13 1.41 8.29 9.26
C SER A 13 -0.08 7.90 9.26
N PRO A 14 -0.98 8.80 8.83
CA PRO A 14 -2.40 8.49 8.80
C PRO A 14 -2.68 7.35 7.80
N LEU A 15 -3.48 6.36 8.21
CA LEU A 15 -3.94 5.30 7.33
C LEU A 15 -5.05 5.85 6.42
N HIS A 16 -4.75 6.02 5.13
CA HIS A 16 -5.66 6.64 4.17
C HIS A 16 -6.75 5.66 3.72
N GLY A 17 -8.00 6.17 3.62
CA GLY A 17 -9.15 5.47 3.06
C GLY A 17 -10.11 4.87 4.09
N LEU A 18 -9.66 4.48 5.28
CA LEU A 18 -10.54 3.94 6.32
C LEU A 18 -11.14 5.01 7.23
N SER A 19 -10.43 6.11 7.48
CA SER A 19 -10.88 7.20 8.36
C SER A 19 -12.13 7.94 7.87
N ALA A 20 -12.52 7.74 6.61
CA ALA A 20 -13.71 8.35 6.02
C ALA A 20 -15.03 7.68 6.44
N TYR A 21 -14.99 6.54 7.13
CA TYR A 21 -16.18 5.80 7.49
C TYR A 21 -16.42 5.79 9.00
N PRO A 22 -17.68 6.02 9.46
CA PRO A 22 -18.01 6.07 10.89
C PRO A 22 -17.70 4.77 11.65
N ASP A 23 -17.72 3.64 10.95
CA ASP A 23 -17.54 2.30 11.51
C ASP A 23 -16.06 1.86 11.54
N ALA A 24 -15.14 2.71 11.06
CA ALA A 24 -13.72 2.39 11.07
C ALA A 24 -13.16 2.37 12.49
N PRO A 25 -12.32 1.40 12.86
CA PRO A 25 -11.70 1.32 14.17
C PRO A 25 -10.59 2.38 14.30
N ALA A 26 -10.99 3.65 14.38
CA ALA A 26 -10.11 4.81 14.30
C ALA A 26 -8.95 4.79 15.31
N ALA A 27 -9.12 4.16 16.47
CA ALA A 27 -8.06 4.02 17.48
C ALA A 27 -7.01 2.99 17.06
N GLN A 28 -7.44 1.83 16.52
CA GLN A 28 -6.54 0.78 16.03
C GLN A 28 -5.76 1.25 14.81
N LEU A 29 -6.43 1.98 13.90
CA LEU A 29 -5.80 2.57 12.71
C LEU A 29 -4.71 3.58 13.06
N ARG A 30 -4.99 4.47 14.02
CA ARG A 30 -4.01 5.49 14.47
C ARG A 30 -2.79 4.88 15.15
N ASN A 31 -2.94 3.74 15.80
CA ASN A 31 -1.86 3.10 16.54
C ASN A 31 -1.16 1.98 15.75
N ALA A 32 -1.58 1.68 14.53
CA ALA A 32 -1.06 0.52 13.80
C ALA A 32 0.47 0.58 13.58
N SER A 33 1.00 1.72 13.15
CA SER A 33 2.45 1.88 12.96
C SER A 33 3.23 1.81 14.29
N ARG A 34 2.65 2.35 15.38
CA ARG A 34 3.24 2.24 16.73
C ARG A 34 3.28 0.81 17.22
N GLU A 35 2.20 0.06 17.00
CA GLU A 35 2.14 -1.33 17.41
C GLU A 35 3.08 -2.21 16.60
N ALA A 36 3.18 -1.98 15.28
CA ALA A 36 4.14 -2.65 14.43
C ALA A 36 5.60 -2.35 14.87
N LEU A 37 5.92 -1.10 15.23
CA LEU A 37 7.24 -0.76 15.78
C LEU A 37 7.48 -1.41 17.16
N ARG A 38 6.44 -1.55 17.99
CA ARG A 38 6.55 -2.27 19.27
C ARG A 38 6.89 -3.74 19.03
N GLN A 39 6.19 -4.40 18.10
CA GLN A 39 6.48 -5.78 17.72
C GLN A 39 7.89 -5.95 17.12
N LEU A 40 8.36 -4.98 16.32
CA LEU A 40 9.74 -4.97 15.81
C LEU A 40 10.76 -4.99 16.95
N VAL A 41 10.56 -4.15 17.96
CA VAL A 41 11.43 -4.06 19.13
C VAL A 41 11.33 -5.32 20.00
N ASP A 42 10.13 -5.86 20.21
CA ASP A 42 9.93 -7.13 20.91
C ASP A 42 10.69 -8.24 20.22
N ARG A 43 10.54 -8.35 18.89
CA ARG A 43 11.24 -9.37 18.10
C ARG A 43 12.77 -9.20 18.15
N ALA A 44 13.26 -7.96 18.10
CA ALA A 44 14.69 -7.71 18.22
C ALA A 44 15.26 -8.19 19.56
N ILE A 45 14.50 -8.01 20.63
CA ILE A 45 14.88 -8.46 21.99
C ILE A 45 14.78 -9.99 22.10
N GLU A 46 13.69 -10.61 21.60
CA GLU A 46 13.48 -12.06 21.62
C GLU A 46 14.55 -12.82 20.84
N GLU A 47 14.96 -12.29 19.67
CA GLU A 47 15.99 -12.89 18.81
C GLU A 47 17.43 -12.57 19.29
N GLU A 48 17.58 -11.76 20.33
CA GLU A 48 18.87 -11.32 20.87
C GLU A 48 19.79 -10.76 19.78
N VAL A 49 19.23 -9.89 18.91
CA VAL A 49 20.00 -9.38 17.77
C VAL A 49 21.15 -8.49 18.21
N ALA A 50 22.25 -8.52 17.46
CA ALA A 50 23.43 -7.70 17.70
C ALA A 50 23.10 -6.19 17.55
N PHE A 51 22.27 -5.86 16.56
CA PHE A 51 21.82 -4.49 16.30
C PHE A 51 20.56 -4.47 15.40
N LEU A 52 19.91 -3.30 15.37
CA LEU A 52 18.81 -2.96 14.47
C LEU A 52 19.29 -1.93 13.44
N VAL A 53 18.96 -2.12 12.16
CA VAL A 53 19.14 -1.13 11.09
C VAL A 53 17.77 -0.61 10.64
N ILE A 54 17.62 0.72 10.54
CA ILE A 54 16.46 1.38 9.94
C ILE A 54 16.95 2.17 8.72
N ALA A 55 16.59 1.70 7.53
CA ALA A 55 17.10 2.20 6.24
C ALA A 55 16.23 3.31 5.64
N GLY A 56 15.82 4.28 6.45
CA GLY A 56 15.11 5.49 6.03
C GLY A 56 13.61 5.48 6.25
N ASP A 57 13.02 6.66 6.09
CA ASP A 57 11.61 6.97 6.24
C ASP A 57 11.01 6.49 7.59
N LEU A 58 11.68 6.90 8.66
CA LEU A 58 11.21 6.64 10.02
C LEU A 58 9.92 7.44 10.32
N TYR A 59 9.88 8.70 9.90
CA TYR A 59 8.75 9.62 10.07
C TYR A 59 8.12 9.98 8.72
N ASP A 60 6.92 10.56 8.74
CA ASP A 60 6.22 11.01 7.55
C ASP A 60 6.26 12.55 7.48
N GLY A 61 7.21 13.10 6.75
CA GLY A 61 7.37 14.51 6.36
C GLY A 61 7.02 15.55 7.43
N ASP A 62 5.98 16.33 7.16
CA ASP A 62 5.53 17.45 8.01
C ASP A 62 4.86 17.08 9.33
N TRP A 63 4.88 15.81 9.73
CA TRP A 63 4.26 15.37 10.97
C TRP A 63 4.94 16.00 12.19
N LYS A 64 4.22 16.86 12.91
CA LYS A 64 4.76 17.72 14.00
C LYS A 64 4.41 17.23 15.41
N ASP A 65 3.90 16.00 15.56
CA ASP A 65 3.54 15.50 16.88
C ASP A 65 4.78 15.06 17.67
N HIS A 66 5.15 15.83 18.68
CA HIS A 66 6.25 15.50 19.60
C HIS A 66 6.07 14.13 20.28
N ASN A 67 4.82 13.65 20.45
CA ASN A 67 4.53 12.34 21.04
C ASN A 67 5.08 11.19 20.19
N THR A 68 5.15 11.35 18.86
CA THR A 68 5.74 10.36 17.94
C THR A 68 7.22 10.14 18.26
N GLY A 69 7.97 11.23 18.41
CA GLY A 69 9.40 11.16 18.78
C GLY A 69 9.62 10.59 20.18
N ILE A 70 8.79 10.96 21.15
CA ILE A 70 8.84 10.40 22.50
C ILE A 70 8.59 8.89 22.47
N PHE A 71 7.59 8.44 21.71
CA PHE A 71 7.29 7.02 21.56
C PHE A 71 8.47 6.26 20.93
N PHE A 72 9.07 6.79 19.85
CA PHE A 72 10.27 6.21 19.26
C PHE A 72 11.41 6.11 20.27
N GLY A 73 11.71 7.20 21.00
CA GLY A 73 12.73 7.22 22.05
C GLY A 73 12.48 6.18 23.14
N GLN A 74 11.22 5.97 23.54
CA GLN A 74 10.86 4.93 24.51
C GLN A 74 11.16 3.51 23.97
N GLN A 75 10.86 3.23 22.69
CA GLN A 75 11.16 1.95 22.07
C GLN A 75 12.69 1.72 21.97
N MET A 76 13.45 2.75 21.58
CA MET A 76 14.92 2.68 21.55
C MET A 76 15.50 2.49 22.98
N GLY A 77 14.89 3.08 23.99
CA GLY A 77 15.23 2.84 25.39
C GLY A 77 15.00 1.38 25.83
N ARG A 78 14.06 0.66 25.24
CA ARG A 78 13.87 -0.78 25.47
C ARG A 78 15.03 -1.58 24.88
N LEU A 79 15.43 -1.28 23.62
CA LEU A 79 16.61 -1.88 22.99
C LEU A 79 17.88 -1.62 23.80
N ARG A 80 18.05 -0.39 24.30
CA ARG A 80 19.18 -0.03 25.15
C ARG A 80 19.29 -0.93 26.39
N ARG A 81 18.17 -1.18 27.09
CA ARG A 81 18.16 -2.06 28.26
C ARG A 81 18.50 -3.51 27.93
N ALA A 82 18.23 -3.93 26.69
CA ALA A 82 18.62 -5.24 26.15
C ALA A 82 20.05 -5.26 25.57
N GLY A 83 20.80 -4.14 25.61
CA GLY A 83 22.14 -4.06 25.06
C GLY A 83 22.19 -3.96 23.53
N ILE A 84 21.05 -3.70 22.87
CA ILE A 84 20.93 -3.65 21.42
C ILE A 84 21.11 -2.23 20.91
N ARG A 85 22.01 -2.05 19.93
CA ARG A 85 22.24 -0.77 19.24
C ARG A 85 21.28 -0.62 18.05
N ALA A 86 20.93 0.63 17.72
CA ALA A 86 20.14 0.94 16.53
C ALA A 86 20.91 1.91 15.63
N PHE A 87 20.95 1.61 14.33
CA PHE A 87 21.56 2.44 13.29
C PHE A 87 20.45 2.95 12.38
N VAL A 88 20.28 4.26 12.34
CA VAL A 88 19.17 4.91 11.63
C VAL A 88 19.73 5.78 10.52
N LEU A 89 19.23 5.57 9.31
CA LEU A 89 19.48 6.41 8.17
C LEU A 89 18.23 7.26 7.91
N GLY A 90 18.37 8.55 7.61
CA GLY A 90 17.25 9.41 7.22
C GLY A 90 16.96 9.29 5.74
N GLY A 91 15.70 8.99 5.38
CA GLY A 91 15.20 8.97 4.01
C GLY A 91 14.67 10.34 3.55
N ASN A 92 13.89 10.33 2.44
CA ASN A 92 13.34 11.56 1.87
C ASN A 92 12.25 12.21 2.72
N HIS A 93 11.43 11.44 3.43
CA HIS A 93 10.44 11.96 4.37
C HIS A 93 11.09 12.52 5.65
N ASP A 94 12.15 11.89 6.14
CA ASP A 94 12.88 12.36 7.33
C ASP A 94 13.63 13.68 7.11
N ALA A 95 14.12 13.92 5.88
CA ALA A 95 14.85 15.14 5.53
C ALA A 95 13.98 16.41 5.69
N GLU A 96 12.67 16.30 5.52
CA GLU A 96 11.69 17.38 5.76
C GLU A 96 11.29 17.53 7.23
N SER A 97 11.51 16.48 8.06
CA SER A 97 11.04 16.47 9.44
C SER A 97 11.88 17.34 10.35
N GLU A 98 11.27 18.39 10.94
CA GLU A 98 11.89 19.17 11.99
C GLU A 98 12.08 18.38 13.31
N MET A 99 11.34 17.29 13.50
CA MET A 99 11.43 16.45 14.70
C MET A 99 12.75 15.70 14.77
N THR A 100 13.22 15.16 13.65
CA THR A 100 14.50 14.45 13.59
C THR A 100 15.67 15.33 14.03
N LYS A 101 15.54 16.65 13.85
CA LYS A 101 16.58 17.65 14.20
C LYS A 101 16.59 18.05 15.68
N LYS A 102 15.50 17.85 16.43
CA LYS A 102 15.32 18.38 17.80
C LYS A 102 15.21 17.31 18.88
N LEU A 103 15.07 16.03 18.51
CA LEU A 103 14.88 14.96 19.48
C LEU A 103 16.21 14.46 20.04
N THR A 104 16.32 14.44 21.36
CA THR A 104 17.45 13.77 22.03
C THR A 104 17.18 12.27 22.05
N LEU A 105 17.90 11.53 21.21
CA LEU A 105 17.81 10.07 21.15
C LEU A 105 18.65 9.42 22.25
N PRO A 106 18.30 8.21 22.72
CA PRO A 106 19.14 7.43 23.62
C PRO A 106 20.52 7.14 23.01
N ASP A 107 21.52 6.93 23.85
CA ASP A 107 22.93 6.75 23.45
C ASP A 107 23.22 5.45 22.66
N ASN A 108 22.29 4.50 22.65
CA ASN A 108 22.36 3.31 21.80
C ASN A 108 21.89 3.55 20.35
N VAL A 109 21.40 4.75 20.03
CA VAL A 109 20.96 5.10 18.67
C VAL A 109 22.04 5.92 17.98
N THR A 110 22.48 5.44 16.83
CA THR A 110 23.44 6.12 15.96
C THR A 110 22.72 6.51 14.66
N VAL A 111 22.71 7.80 14.32
CA VAL A 111 22.12 8.31 13.09
C VAL A 111 23.22 8.62 12.09
N PHE A 112 23.10 8.13 10.87
CA PHE A 112 24.04 8.46 9.78
C PHE A 112 23.93 9.94 9.41
N GLY A 113 25.08 10.59 9.25
CA GLY A 113 25.15 11.97 8.80
C GLY A 113 24.70 12.13 7.35
N HIS A 114 24.31 13.36 6.97
CA HIS A 114 23.82 13.68 5.62
C HIS A 114 24.86 14.33 4.70
N ARG A 115 26.04 14.73 5.22
CA ARG A 115 27.05 15.51 4.46
C ARG A 115 27.94 14.64 3.61
N LYS A 116 28.27 13.46 4.11
CA LYS A 116 29.14 12.47 3.47
C LYS A 116 28.84 11.08 4.02
N PRO A 117 29.20 10.02 3.30
CA PRO A 117 29.13 8.66 3.84
C PRO A 117 29.92 8.50 5.12
N GLU A 118 29.37 7.81 6.10
CA GLU A 118 30.01 7.48 7.38
C GLU A 118 30.14 5.97 7.51
N THR A 119 31.13 5.54 8.28
CA THR A 119 31.38 4.14 8.61
C THR A 119 31.38 3.94 10.12
N PHE A 120 30.52 3.09 10.61
CA PHE A 120 30.49 2.63 12.00
C PHE A 120 30.98 1.20 12.10
N ARG A 121 32.06 0.98 12.89
CA ARG A 121 32.63 -0.35 13.11
C ARG A 121 32.11 -0.92 14.41
N LEU A 122 31.75 -2.20 14.39
CA LEU A 122 31.36 -3.00 15.54
C LEU A 122 32.38 -4.14 15.68
N PRO A 123 33.53 -3.90 16.30
CA PRO A 123 34.59 -4.88 16.41
C PRO A 123 34.15 -6.17 17.13
N GLU A 124 33.19 -6.04 18.04
CA GLU A 124 32.62 -7.17 18.81
C GLU A 124 31.87 -8.19 17.93
N PHE A 125 31.50 -7.79 16.70
CA PHE A 125 30.76 -8.62 15.74
C PHE A 125 31.49 -8.75 14.39
N ASP A 126 32.67 -8.12 14.25
CA ASP A 126 33.38 -7.97 12.97
C ASP A 126 32.50 -7.36 11.86
N VAL A 127 31.72 -6.30 12.19
CA VAL A 127 30.79 -5.64 11.25
C VAL A 127 31.17 -4.20 11.01
N ALA A 128 31.08 -3.76 9.77
CA ALA A 128 31.17 -2.36 9.37
C ALA A 128 29.87 -1.94 8.64
N LEU A 129 29.19 -0.91 9.18
CA LEU A 129 28.00 -0.31 8.56
C LEU A 129 28.43 0.99 7.86
N HIS A 130 28.06 1.11 6.59
CA HIS A 130 28.31 2.29 5.75
C HIS A 130 27.00 2.92 5.36
N GLY A 131 26.83 4.22 5.53
CA GLY A 131 25.56 4.89 5.22
C GLY A 131 25.69 6.40 5.09
N GLN A 132 24.73 6.99 4.41
CA GLN A 132 24.55 8.45 4.32
C GLN A 132 23.07 8.77 4.27
N SER A 133 22.59 9.57 5.23
CA SER A 133 21.22 10.08 5.24
C SER A 133 21.00 11.10 4.11
N PHE A 134 19.76 11.28 3.70
CA PHE A 134 19.38 12.33 2.78
C PHE A 134 19.55 13.71 3.43
N LYS A 135 20.06 14.64 2.64
CA LYS A 135 20.15 16.05 3.06
C LYS A 135 18.84 16.80 2.80
N ASP A 136 18.26 16.54 1.64
CA ASP A 136 17.06 17.18 1.12
C ASP A 136 16.08 16.10 0.65
N LYS A 137 14.80 16.44 0.49
CA LYS A 137 13.76 15.50 0.03
C LYS A 137 14.08 14.85 -1.31
N ALA A 138 14.60 15.64 -2.25
CA ALA A 138 14.93 15.19 -3.60
C ALA A 138 16.45 15.05 -3.74
N VAL A 139 16.97 13.84 -3.58
CA VAL A 139 18.36 13.50 -3.87
C VAL A 139 18.39 12.76 -5.22
N VAL A 140 18.91 13.41 -6.25
CA VAL A 140 18.96 12.86 -7.62
C VAL A 140 20.30 12.19 -7.94
N ASP A 141 21.30 12.38 -7.08
CA ASP A 141 22.64 11.80 -7.26
C ASP A 141 22.68 10.35 -6.78
N ASN A 142 23.49 9.54 -7.43
CA ASN A 142 23.76 8.17 -6.97
C ASN A 142 24.70 8.21 -5.75
N LEU A 143 24.14 8.08 -4.56
CA LEU A 143 24.91 8.11 -3.32
C LEU A 143 25.82 6.88 -3.14
N ALA A 144 25.45 5.71 -3.70
CA ALA A 144 26.20 4.47 -3.54
C ALA A 144 27.64 4.56 -4.08
N ILE A 145 27.86 5.33 -5.15
CA ILE A 145 29.19 5.55 -5.73
C ILE A 145 30.14 6.17 -4.71
N GLY A 146 29.64 7.12 -3.90
CA GLY A 146 30.43 7.84 -2.90
C GLY A 146 30.74 7.03 -1.62
N TYR A 147 30.18 5.87 -1.44
CA TYR A 147 30.45 5.04 -0.26
C TYR A 147 31.91 4.57 -0.22
N PRO A 148 32.50 4.40 0.97
CA PRO A 148 33.89 3.98 1.11
C PRO A 148 34.11 2.53 0.61
N ASP A 149 35.37 2.14 0.44
CA ASP A 149 35.72 0.75 0.18
C ASP A 149 35.40 -0.14 1.37
N PRO A 150 35.16 -1.44 1.16
CA PRO A 150 34.91 -2.39 2.23
C PRO A 150 36.03 -2.38 3.27
N VAL A 151 35.68 -2.50 4.54
CA VAL A 151 36.67 -2.67 5.64
C VAL A 151 37.17 -4.13 5.60
N PRO A 152 38.46 -4.35 5.36
CA PRO A 152 39.00 -5.72 5.30
C PRO A 152 38.79 -6.48 6.61
N GLY A 153 38.34 -7.73 6.49
CA GLY A 153 38.11 -8.61 7.64
C GLY A 153 36.79 -8.37 8.38
N TYR A 154 35.96 -7.44 7.89
CA TYR A 154 34.64 -7.14 8.45
C TYR A 154 33.54 -7.59 7.47
N TYR A 155 32.39 -7.96 8.01
CA TYR A 155 31.16 -8.09 7.24
C TYR A 155 30.63 -6.68 6.96
N ASN A 156 30.64 -6.27 5.69
CA ASN A 156 30.34 -4.91 5.28
C ASN A 156 28.87 -4.76 4.90
N ILE A 157 28.17 -3.85 5.55
CA ILE A 157 26.76 -3.55 5.33
C ILE A 157 26.64 -2.15 4.77
N GLY A 158 26.12 -2.00 3.54
CA GLY A 158 25.69 -0.72 2.99
C GLY A 158 24.25 -0.43 3.41
N VAL A 159 24.00 0.72 4.02
CA VAL A 159 22.65 1.19 4.38
C VAL A 159 22.30 2.35 3.45
N LEU A 160 21.25 2.23 2.64
CA LEU A 160 20.93 3.21 1.61
C LEU A 160 19.41 3.33 1.42
N HIS A 161 18.91 4.55 1.38
CA HIS A 161 17.54 4.83 0.95
C HIS A 161 17.56 5.21 -0.53
N THR A 162 16.94 4.41 -1.42
CA THR A 162 17.12 4.52 -2.87
C THR A 162 15.94 3.98 -3.66
N ALA A 163 15.65 4.61 -4.79
CA ALA A 163 14.88 4.00 -5.87
C ALA A 163 15.85 3.24 -6.78
N LEU A 164 15.89 1.91 -6.67
CA LEU A 164 16.68 1.07 -7.56
C LEU A 164 16.15 1.19 -9.00
N GLU A 165 17.01 1.20 -10.02
CA GLU A 165 16.60 1.29 -11.42
C GLU A 165 15.55 0.23 -11.80
N GLY A 166 14.55 0.63 -12.60
CA GLY A 166 13.46 -0.24 -13.04
C GLY A 166 12.13 -0.01 -12.29
N TYR A 167 12.11 0.77 -11.21
CA TYR A 167 10.89 1.11 -10.48
C TYR A 167 10.29 2.43 -10.98
N ALA A 168 9.64 2.40 -12.15
CA ALA A 168 9.01 3.56 -12.77
C ALA A 168 7.88 4.21 -11.94
N ALA A 169 7.40 3.53 -10.90
CA ALA A 169 6.33 4.03 -10.02
C ALA A 169 6.83 4.94 -8.90
N HIS A 170 8.15 5.01 -8.66
CA HIS A 170 8.75 5.84 -7.62
C HIS A 170 9.60 6.93 -8.27
N ALA A 171 9.52 8.16 -7.74
CA ALA A 171 10.39 9.24 -8.18
C ALA A 171 11.86 8.82 -8.00
N ASN A 172 12.75 9.28 -8.90
CA ASN A 172 14.17 8.94 -8.87
C ASN A 172 14.85 9.57 -7.64
N TYR A 173 14.83 8.84 -6.51
CA TYR A 173 15.53 9.21 -5.27
C TYR A 173 16.80 8.39 -5.15
N ALA A 174 17.97 9.07 -5.12
CA ALA A 174 19.29 8.46 -5.04
C ALA A 174 19.42 7.21 -5.95
N PRO A 175 19.14 7.32 -7.27
CA PRO A 175 19.05 6.19 -8.17
C PRO A 175 20.38 5.45 -8.23
N CYS A 176 20.34 4.12 -8.19
CA CYS A 176 21.49 3.26 -8.40
C CYS A 176 21.05 1.96 -9.08
N THR A 177 22.02 1.24 -9.64
CA THR A 177 21.78 -0.08 -10.25
C THR A 177 22.20 -1.21 -9.33
N LEU A 178 21.59 -2.38 -9.50
CA LEU A 178 22.00 -3.59 -8.78
C LEU A 178 23.46 -3.95 -9.06
N ALA A 179 23.93 -3.72 -10.30
CA ALA A 179 25.31 -3.97 -10.70
C ALA A 179 26.30 -3.06 -9.94
N GLU A 180 25.97 -1.79 -9.74
CA GLU A 180 26.81 -0.86 -8.95
C GLU A 180 26.89 -1.28 -7.49
N LEU A 181 25.75 -1.70 -6.89
CA LEU A 181 25.74 -2.22 -5.52
C LEU A 181 26.62 -3.47 -5.37
N HIS A 182 26.52 -4.42 -6.30
CA HIS A 182 27.38 -5.59 -6.30
C HIS A 182 28.86 -5.28 -6.51
N ALA A 183 29.17 -4.32 -7.41
CA ALA A 183 30.54 -3.91 -7.70
C ALA A 183 31.22 -3.21 -6.52
N LYS A 184 30.46 -2.70 -5.55
CA LYS A 184 31.00 -2.05 -4.34
C LYS A 184 31.74 -3.03 -3.42
N GLY A 185 31.43 -4.32 -3.51
CA GLY A 185 32.10 -5.38 -2.73
C GLY A 185 31.66 -5.48 -1.28
N TYR A 186 30.46 -4.97 -0.92
CA TYR A 186 29.85 -5.18 0.38
C TYR A 186 29.15 -6.54 0.42
N ASP A 187 29.00 -7.09 1.62
CA ASP A 187 28.36 -8.40 1.83
C ASP A 187 26.83 -8.28 1.79
N TYR A 188 26.30 -7.17 2.32
CA TYR A 188 24.87 -6.91 2.43
C TYR A 188 24.51 -5.46 2.13
N TRP A 189 23.38 -5.24 1.44
CA TRP A 189 22.79 -3.93 1.26
C TRP A 189 21.41 -3.87 1.94
N ALA A 190 21.33 -3.04 2.97
CA ALA A 190 20.10 -2.69 3.65
C ALA A 190 19.46 -1.48 2.95
N LEU A 191 18.47 -1.74 2.09
CA LEU A 191 17.80 -0.70 1.30
C LEU A 191 16.45 -0.30 1.92
N GLY A 192 16.05 0.96 1.72
CA GLY A 192 14.72 1.51 2.00
C GLY A 192 14.19 2.31 0.84
N HIS A 193 12.93 2.78 0.89
CA HIS A 193 12.14 3.51 -0.10
C HIS A 193 11.10 2.66 -0.84
N VAL A 194 11.39 1.41 -1.16
CA VAL A 194 10.43 0.53 -1.83
C VAL A 194 9.63 -0.23 -0.77
N HIS A 195 8.32 0.01 -0.71
CA HIS A 195 7.43 -0.55 0.30
C HIS A 195 7.10 -2.03 0.10
N GLU A 196 7.57 -2.65 -0.98
CA GLU A 196 7.44 -4.08 -1.24
C GLU A 196 8.74 -4.82 -0.87
N PHE A 197 8.59 -6.01 -0.26
CA PHE A 197 9.74 -6.87 0.00
C PHE A 197 10.36 -7.33 -1.30
N GLN A 198 11.69 -7.16 -1.40
CA GLN A 198 12.47 -7.68 -2.51
C GLN A 198 13.85 -8.09 -2.05
N GLN A 199 14.39 -9.14 -2.67
CA GLN A 199 15.70 -9.68 -2.38
C GLN A 199 16.40 -10.13 -3.65
N TRP A 200 17.64 -9.76 -3.78
CA TRP A 200 18.56 -10.27 -4.79
C TRP A 200 19.78 -10.90 -4.13
N THR A 201 20.19 -12.02 -4.66
CA THR A 201 21.40 -12.73 -4.25
C THR A 201 22.42 -12.69 -5.37
N GLY A 202 23.69 -12.51 -5.03
CA GLY A 202 24.80 -12.39 -5.97
C GLY A 202 26.11 -12.23 -5.21
N PRO A 203 27.03 -11.41 -5.72
CA PRO A 203 28.25 -11.05 -4.97
C PRO A 203 27.94 -10.41 -3.61
N SER A 204 26.81 -9.74 -3.49
CA SER A 204 26.23 -9.25 -2.24
C SER A 204 24.75 -9.64 -2.15
N THR A 205 24.23 -9.72 -0.93
CA THR A 205 22.79 -9.83 -0.69
C THR A 205 22.19 -8.44 -0.62
N VAL A 206 21.21 -8.12 -1.48
CA VAL A 206 20.55 -6.81 -1.56
C VAL A 206 19.10 -6.98 -1.18
N VAL A 207 18.57 -6.18 -0.22
CA VAL A 207 17.23 -6.36 0.31
C VAL A 207 16.51 -5.04 0.49
N PHE A 208 15.27 -4.97 0.00
CA PHE A 208 14.24 -4.07 0.49
C PHE A 208 13.34 -4.87 1.45
N PRO A 209 13.21 -4.51 2.72
CA PRO A 209 12.32 -5.23 3.65
C PRO A 209 10.85 -4.93 3.39
N GLY A 210 10.55 -3.85 2.64
CA GLY A 210 9.25 -3.23 2.54
C GLY A 210 8.95 -2.32 3.71
N ASN A 211 7.75 -1.74 3.73
CA ASN A 211 7.31 -0.95 4.86
C ASN A 211 6.87 -1.84 6.04
N LEU A 212 6.98 -1.30 7.25
CA LEU A 212 6.68 -2.04 8.48
C LEU A 212 5.18 -2.32 8.65
N GLN A 213 4.32 -1.37 8.21
CA GLN A 213 2.87 -1.43 8.27
C GLN A 213 2.28 -0.84 6.99
N GLY A 214 1.39 -1.56 6.31
CA GLY A 214 0.66 -1.03 5.17
C GLY A 214 -0.23 0.16 5.56
N ARG A 215 -0.21 1.25 4.79
CA ARG A 215 -0.90 2.51 5.10
C ARG A 215 -2.17 2.71 4.29
N HIS A 216 -2.29 2.03 3.17
CA HIS A 216 -3.44 2.11 2.26
C HIS A 216 -3.55 0.87 1.37
N ILE A 217 -4.67 0.76 0.65
CA ILE A 217 -5.02 -0.41 -0.18
C ILE A 217 -4.04 -0.72 -1.33
N ARG A 218 -3.12 0.15 -1.68
CA ARG A 218 -2.06 -0.16 -2.65
C ARG A 218 -0.90 -0.92 -2.01
N GLU A 219 -0.85 -0.99 -0.69
CA GLU A 219 0.15 -1.69 0.11
C GLU A 219 -0.48 -2.95 0.72
N THR A 220 -0.96 -3.86 -0.14
CA THR A 220 -1.63 -5.10 0.27
C THR A 220 -0.67 -6.16 0.78
N GLY A 221 -1.23 -7.17 1.47
CA GLY A 221 -0.49 -8.33 1.94
C GLY A 221 0.32 -8.09 3.21
N ARG A 222 1.18 -9.04 3.51
CA ARG A 222 1.99 -9.07 4.75
C ARG A 222 3.11 -8.05 4.71
N ARG A 223 3.29 -7.30 5.81
CA ARG A 223 4.32 -6.26 5.97
C ARG A 223 5.20 -6.53 7.18
N GLY A 224 6.37 -5.90 7.23
CA GLY A 224 7.26 -6.09 8.38
C GLY A 224 8.71 -5.70 8.10
N ALA A 225 9.62 -6.54 8.56
CA ALA A 225 11.07 -6.37 8.48
C ALA A 225 11.74 -7.68 8.05
N VAL A 226 13.06 -7.74 8.05
CA VAL A 226 13.80 -8.97 7.85
C VAL A 226 14.76 -9.21 9.01
N LEU A 227 14.85 -10.48 9.44
CA LEU A 227 15.92 -11.00 10.29
C LEU A 227 17.03 -11.53 9.38
N VAL A 228 18.22 -11.02 9.59
CA VAL A 228 19.40 -11.44 8.84
C VAL A 228 20.33 -12.20 9.77
N THR A 229 20.61 -13.44 9.41
CA THR A 229 21.58 -14.30 10.11
C THR A 229 22.84 -14.46 9.27
N VAL A 230 23.98 -14.15 9.87
CA VAL A 230 25.29 -14.32 9.23
C VAL A 230 26.07 -15.38 9.96
N GLU A 231 26.37 -16.49 9.27
CA GLU A 231 27.13 -17.62 9.78
C GLU A 231 28.23 -18.02 8.79
N GLN A 232 29.49 -17.98 9.24
CA GLN A 232 30.64 -18.31 8.41
C GLN A 232 30.70 -17.59 7.06
N GLY A 233 30.28 -16.31 7.03
CA GLY A 233 30.20 -15.51 5.82
C GLY A 233 28.96 -15.73 4.96
N ASN A 234 28.11 -16.71 5.29
CA ASN A 234 26.83 -16.92 4.59
C ASN A 234 25.74 -16.05 5.18
N THR A 235 24.98 -15.39 4.32
CA THR A 235 23.86 -14.54 4.70
C THR A 235 22.54 -15.25 4.46
N GLN A 236 21.73 -15.38 5.51
CA GLN A 236 20.35 -15.88 5.43
C GLN A 236 19.39 -14.75 5.79
N VAL A 237 18.32 -14.60 5.03
CA VAL A 237 17.30 -13.56 5.20
C VAL A 237 15.95 -14.22 5.44
N GLU A 238 15.34 -13.92 6.59
CA GLU A 238 14.02 -14.38 6.98
C GLU A 238 13.07 -13.18 7.11
N ARG A 239 11.87 -13.29 6.54
CA ARG A 239 10.84 -12.24 6.67
C ARG A 239 10.16 -12.31 8.03
N LEU A 240 10.15 -11.19 8.74
CA LEU A 240 9.38 -10.97 9.97
C LEU A 240 8.09 -10.24 9.62
N TYR A 241 6.94 -10.89 9.82
CA TYR A 241 5.64 -10.26 9.60
C TYR A 241 5.20 -9.57 10.90
N LEU A 242 5.13 -8.24 10.86
CA LEU A 242 4.92 -7.38 12.03
C LEU A 242 3.72 -6.45 11.85
N ASP A 243 3.03 -6.58 10.72
CA ASP A 243 1.81 -5.83 10.42
C ASP A 243 0.68 -6.21 11.40
N VAL A 244 0.00 -5.22 11.95
CA VAL A 244 -1.11 -5.39 12.90
C VAL A 244 -2.46 -5.13 12.24
N LEU A 245 -2.43 -4.58 11.04
CA LEU A 245 -3.56 -4.41 10.15
C LEU A 245 -3.11 -4.71 8.73
N ARG A 246 -3.81 -5.58 8.04
CA ARG A 246 -3.48 -5.96 6.66
C ARG A 246 -4.50 -5.45 5.67
N TRP A 247 -4.02 -4.85 4.59
CA TRP A 247 -4.84 -4.45 3.47
C TRP A 247 -4.99 -5.60 2.48
N GLU A 248 -6.24 -5.83 2.01
CA GLU A 248 -6.54 -6.91 1.07
C GLU A 248 -7.45 -6.42 -0.05
N ALA A 249 -7.09 -6.73 -1.27
CA ALA A 249 -7.91 -6.46 -2.45
C ALA A 249 -8.59 -7.77 -2.90
N VAL A 250 -9.90 -7.86 -2.73
CA VAL A 250 -10.70 -9.03 -3.10
C VAL A 250 -11.41 -8.75 -4.41
N SER A 251 -11.13 -9.56 -5.43
CA SER A 251 -11.86 -9.54 -6.70
C SER A 251 -12.91 -10.64 -6.69
N VAL A 252 -14.17 -10.28 -6.98
CA VAL A 252 -15.30 -11.21 -7.05
C VAL A 252 -15.87 -11.19 -8.46
N ASP A 253 -15.76 -12.31 -9.17
CA ASP A 253 -16.33 -12.47 -10.49
C ASP A 253 -17.85 -12.71 -10.40
N ALA A 254 -18.62 -11.79 -10.98
CA ALA A 254 -20.07 -11.80 -11.00
C ALA A 254 -20.66 -12.38 -12.32
N SER A 255 -19.85 -12.99 -13.18
CA SER A 255 -20.29 -13.41 -14.52
C SER A 255 -21.46 -14.39 -14.51
N ASP A 256 -21.59 -15.22 -13.47
CA ASP A 256 -22.69 -16.17 -13.28
C ASP A 256 -23.76 -15.68 -12.28
N CYS A 257 -23.66 -14.45 -11.78
CA CYS A 257 -24.65 -13.87 -10.88
C CYS A 257 -25.87 -13.37 -11.66
N LEU A 258 -27.05 -13.82 -11.27
CA LEU A 258 -28.33 -13.38 -11.83
C LEU A 258 -29.06 -12.40 -10.90
N SER A 259 -28.59 -12.27 -9.66
CA SER A 259 -29.23 -11.44 -8.64
C SER A 259 -28.19 -10.81 -7.69
N VAL A 260 -28.63 -9.81 -6.92
CA VAL A 260 -27.85 -9.23 -5.82
C VAL A 260 -27.55 -10.28 -4.73
N ALA A 261 -28.48 -11.23 -4.51
CA ALA A 261 -28.30 -12.30 -3.51
C ALA A 261 -27.19 -13.29 -3.92
N ASP A 262 -27.05 -13.60 -5.21
CA ASP A 262 -25.96 -14.46 -5.70
C ASP A 262 -24.60 -13.77 -5.49
N LEU A 263 -24.54 -12.48 -5.84
CA LEU A 263 -23.34 -11.67 -5.61
C LEU A 263 -22.98 -11.59 -4.13
N SER A 264 -23.95 -11.30 -3.24
CA SER A 264 -23.75 -11.22 -1.80
C SER A 264 -23.18 -12.52 -1.25
N ARG A 265 -23.70 -13.68 -1.68
CA ARG A 265 -23.21 -15.01 -1.28
C ARG A 265 -21.75 -15.23 -1.73
N LYS A 266 -21.40 -14.88 -2.98
CA LYS A 266 -20.02 -15.00 -3.48
C LYS A 266 -19.05 -14.09 -2.72
N ILE A 267 -19.47 -12.88 -2.43
CA ILE A 267 -18.67 -11.96 -1.60
C ILE A 267 -18.43 -12.56 -0.22
N GLY A 268 -19.48 -13.08 0.44
CA GLY A 268 -19.36 -13.77 1.72
C GLY A 268 -18.33 -14.90 1.70
N GLN A 269 -18.42 -15.80 0.71
CA GLN A 269 -17.47 -16.91 0.53
C GLN A 269 -16.03 -16.42 0.34
N SER A 270 -15.84 -15.36 -0.46
CA SER A 270 -14.51 -14.78 -0.70
C SER A 270 -13.92 -14.14 0.57
N LEU A 271 -14.77 -13.51 1.40
CA LEU A 271 -14.35 -12.91 2.67
C LEU A 271 -14.04 -13.99 3.73
N GLU A 272 -14.81 -15.07 3.79
CA GLU A 272 -14.53 -16.22 4.66
C GLU A 272 -13.19 -16.87 4.33
N ALA A 273 -12.91 -17.06 3.03
CA ALA A 273 -11.65 -17.62 2.57
C ALA A 273 -10.42 -16.81 3.03
N LEU A 274 -10.53 -15.49 3.12
CA LEU A 274 -9.46 -14.66 3.67
C LEU A 274 -9.14 -14.98 5.13
N LEU A 275 -10.14 -15.33 5.94
CA LEU A 275 -9.95 -15.59 7.37
C LEU A 275 -9.33 -16.95 7.67
N THR A 276 -9.30 -17.85 6.69
CA THR A 276 -8.65 -19.17 6.85
C THR A 276 -7.13 -19.08 6.78
N VAL A 277 -6.60 -18.01 6.17
CA VAL A 277 -5.15 -17.76 6.02
C VAL A 277 -4.74 -16.71 7.06
N ASP A 278 -3.82 -17.02 7.99
CA ASP A 278 -3.33 -16.09 9.03
C ASP A 278 -4.44 -15.39 9.85
N GLY A 279 -5.37 -16.15 10.40
CA GLY A 279 -6.63 -15.69 10.98
C GLY A 279 -6.58 -14.69 12.14
N HIS A 280 -5.41 -14.29 12.62
CA HIS A 280 -5.26 -13.43 13.79
C HIS A 280 -5.11 -11.94 13.47
N VAL A 281 -4.57 -11.60 12.27
CA VAL A 281 -4.36 -10.20 11.88
C VAL A 281 -5.64 -9.63 11.26
N PRO A 282 -6.20 -8.54 11.80
CA PRO A 282 -7.33 -7.84 11.21
C PRO A 282 -7.04 -7.35 9.78
N ARG A 283 -8.07 -7.30 8.94
CA ARG A 283 -7.94 -6.96 7.52
C ARG A 283 -8.85 -5.84 7.10
N ALA A 284 -8.29 -4.86 6.40
CA ALA A 284 -9.02 -3.82 5.70
C ALA A 284 -9.21 -4.27 4.24
N VAL A 285 -10.45 -4.49 3.82
CA VAL A 285 -10.77 -5.15 2.56
C VAL A 285 -11.39 -4.17 1.57
N ARG A 286 -10.84 -4.11 0.36
CA ARG A 286 -11.52 -3.56 -0.81
C ARG A 286 -12.10 -4.69 -1.63
N VAL A 287 -13.43 -4.68 -1.82
CA VAL A 287 -14.12 -5.63 -2.69
C VAL A 287 -14.31 -5.00 -4.07
N THR A 288 -13.79 -5.64 -5.11
CA THR A 288 -14.01 -5.24 -6.50
C THR A 288 -14.83 -6.31 -7.18
N VAL A 289 -16.03 -5.96 -7.62
CA VAL A 289 -16.91 -6.86 -8.37
C VAL A 289 -16.59 -6.70 -9.85
N THR A 290 -16.21 -7.80 -10.50
CA THR A 290 -15.77 -7.85 -11.91
C THR A 290 -16.66 -8.79 -12.73
N GLY A 291 -16.44 -8.86 -14.03
CA GLY A 291 -17.05 -9.82 -14.94
C GLY A 291 -18.16 -9.23 -15.82
N ARG A 292 -18.50 -9.99 -16.86
CA ARG A 292 -19.64 -9.69 -17.75
C ARG A 292 -20.85 -10.45 -17.22
N THR A 293 -21.88 -9.73 -16.78
CA THR A 293 -23.03 -10.34 -16.11
C THR A 293 -24.35 -9.82 -16.66
N PRO A 294 -25.37 -10.69 -16.78
CA PRO A 294 -26.75 -10.24 -17.07
C PRO A 294 -27.33 -9.33 -16.00
N ALA A 295 -26.82 -9.46 -14.76
CA ALA A 295 -27.24 -8.65 -13.64
C ALA A 295 -26.56 -7.28 -13.56
N HIS A 296 -25.72 -6.87 -14.53
CA HIS A 296 -25.01 -5.59 -14.51
C HIS A 296 -25.92 -4.41 -14.19
N GLY A 297 -27.06 -4.30 -14.87
CA GLY A 297 -28.04 -3.23 -14.61
C GLY A 297 -28.66 -3.26 -13.21
N LEU A 298 -28.68 -4.43 -12.53
CA LEU A 298 -29.13 -4.55 -11.14
C LEU A 298 -28.12 -3.98 -10.14
N PHE A 299 -26.84 -3.99 -10.48
CA PHE A 299 -25.75 -3.51 -9.62
C PHE A 299 -25.47 -2.02 -9.82
N PHE A 300 -25.74 -1.53 -11.05
CA PHE A 300 -25.43 -0.18 -11.43
C PHE A 300 -26.23 0.85 -10.60
N GLY A 301 -25.55 1.89 -10.12
CA GLY A 301 -26.14 2.93 -9.30
C GLY A 301 -26.53 2.51 -7.87
N ARG A 302 -26.31 1.25 -7.49
CA ARG A 302 -26.65 0.69 -6.17
C ARG A 302 -25.44 0.50 -5.24
N ALA A 303 -24.36 1.23 -5.45
CA ALA A 303 -23.15 1.13 -4.64
C ALA A 303 -23.42 1.24 -3.12
N PRO A 304 -24.30 2.15 -2.61
CA PRO A 304 -24.61 2.21 -1.18
C PRO A 304 -25.30 0.94 -0.67
N GLN A 305 -26.23 0.37 -1.44
CA GLN A 305 -26.92 -0.88 -1.06
C GLN A 305 -25.95 -2.06 -1.06
N LEU A 306 -25.11 -2.17 -2.10
CA LEU A 306 -24.11 -3.22 -2.16
C LEU A 306 -23.11 -3.11 -1.03
N ARG A 307 -22.71 -1.89 -0.65
CA ARG A 307 -21.89 -1.67 0.55
C ARG A 307 -22.58 -2.19 1.82
N ALA A 308 -23.88 -1.90 2.00
CA ALA A 308 -24.63 -2.40 3.15
C ALA A 308 -24.69 -3.93 3.17
N GLU A 309 -24.89 -4.59 2.02
CA GLU A 309 -24.85 -6.04 1.92
C GLU A 309 -23.48 -6.64 2.30
N VAL A 310 -22.39 -6.02 1.83
CA VAL A 310 -21.03 -6.46 2.19
C VAL A 310 -20.78 -6.29 3.68
N LEU A 311 -21.20 -5.18 4.28
CA LEU A 311 -21.12 -4.96 5.74
C LEU A 311 -21.93 -6.00 6.52
N ASN A 312 -23.11 -6.38 6.03
CA ASN A 312 -23.92 -7.45 6.62
C ASN A 312 -23.18 -8.79 6.57
N GLN A 313 -22.56 -9.15 5.43
CA GLN A 313 -21.74 -10.37 5.31
C GLN A 313 -20.57 -10.34 6.30
N ILE A 314 -19.87 -9.22 6.43
CA ILE A 314 -18.78 -9.04 7.40
C ILE A 314 -19.30 -9.27 8.84
N GLY A 315 -20.48 -8.74 9.18
CA GLY A 315 -21.10 -8.94 10.48
C GLY A 315 -21.44 -10.41 10.79
N ILE A 316 -21.84 -11.17 9.77
CA ILE A 316 -22.14 -12.61 9.89
C ILE A 316 -20.85 -13.43 10.08
N ILE A 317 -19.80 -13.12 9.33
CA ILE A 317 -18.55 -13.89 9.28
C ILE A 317 -17.68 -13.66 10.53
N GLY A 318 -17.72 -12.48 11.12
CA GLY A 318 -16.90 -12.15 12.29
C GLY A 318 -16.32 -10.72 12.21
N ASN A 319 -17.09 -9.82 12.75
CA ASN A 319 -17.00 -8.36 12.65
C ASN A 319 -15.65 -7.76 13.10
N GLU A 320 -14.95 -8.35 14.06
CA GLU A 320 -13.75 -7.74 14.65
C GLU A 320 -12.47 -7.98 13.84
N ARG A 321 -12.53 -8.77 12.77
CA ARG A 321 -11.37 -9.16 11.96
C ARG A 321 -11.40 -8.66 10.53
N LEU A 322 -12.53 -8.11 10.09
CA LEU A 322 -12.72 -7.59 8.73
C LEU A 322 -13.29 -6.18 8.78
N TRP A 323 -12.69 -5.27 8.06
CA TRP A 323 -13.20 -3.91 7.87
C TRP A 323 -13.31 -3.61 6.38
N LEU A 324 -14.45 -3.07 5.96
CA LEU A 324 -14.68 -2.70 4.57
C LEU A 324 -14.10 -1.31 4.28
N GLU A 325 -13.06 -1.27 3.48
CA GLU A 325 -12.55 0.01 2.97
C GLU A 325 -13.46 0.54 1.86
N LYS A 326 -13.73 -0.27 0.81
CA LYS A 326 -14.54 0.17 -0.32
C LYS A 326 -15.13 -1.02 -1.07
N VAL A 327 -16.30 -0.79 -1.70
CA VAL A 327 -16.83 -1.66 -2.76
C VAL A 327 -16.69 -0.93 -4.09
N ARG A 328 -16.11 -1.59 -5.08
CA ARG A 328 -16.02 -1.12 -6.47
C ARG A 328 -16.81 -2.02 -7.38
N LEU A 329 -17.57 -1.43 -8.30
CA LEU A 329 -18.23 -2.13 -9.39
C LEU A 329 -17.40 -1.91 -10.68
N ALA A 330 -16.87 -2.98 -11.22
CA ALA A 330 -16.15 -3.05 -12.48
C ALA A 330 -16.75 -4.15 -13.37
N THR A 331 -18.07 -4.32 -13.31
CA THR A 331 -18.83 -5.25 -14.16
C THR A 331 -19.18 -4.58 -15.48
N SER A 332 -19.44 -5.38 -16.51
CA SER A 332 -20.04 -4.96 -17.77
C SER A 332 -21.26 -5.82 -18.09
N ALA A 333 -22.16 -5.32 -18.95
CA ALA A 333 -23.30 -6.09 -19.40
C ALA A 333 -22.83 -7.32 -20.20
N ALA A 334 -23.42 -8.49 -19.93
CA ALA A 334 -23.30 -9.62 -20.83
C ALA A 334 -24.16 -9.32 -22.06
N ASP A 335 -23.67 -9.69 -23.27
CA ASP A 335 -24.49 -9.64 -24.47
C ASP A 335 -25.69 -10.59 -24.21
N GLN A 336 -26.87 -10.03 -24.15
CA GLN A 336 -28.09 -10.83 -24.03
C GLN A 336 -28.20 -11.66 -25.31
N GLN A 337 -28.07 -13.00 -25.21
CA GLN A 337 -28.59 -13.87 -26.24
C GLN A 337 -30.11 -13.70 -26.22
N PRO A 338 -30.77 -13.53 -27.38
CA PRO A 338 -32.21 -13.45 -27.42
C PRO A 338 -32.80 -14.81 -27.03
N GLY A 339 -33.35 -14.91 -25.84
CA GLY A 339 -33.96 -16.11 -25.31
C GLY A 339 -34.64 -15.93 -23.97
N GLU A 340 -35.99 -15.97 -23.98
CA GLU A 340 -36.89 -16.33 -22.90
C GLU A 340 -37.38 -15.28 -21.88
N SER A 341 -37.60 -14.06 -22.27
CA SER A 341 -38.76 -13.31 -21.78
C SER A 341 -39.22 -12.40 -22.92
N GLU A 342 -40.49 -12.42 -23.25
CA GLU A 342 -41.05 -11.51 -24.25
C GLU A 342 -40.70 -10.10 -23.82
N PRO A 343 -39.79 -9.39 -24.50
CA PRO A 343 -39.58 -8.00 -24.25
C PRO A 343 -40.84 -7.27 -24.69
N LEU A 344 -41.39 -6.44 -23.85
CA LEU A 344 -42.33 -5.41 -24.31
C LEU A 344 -41.64 -4.72 -25.51
N GLU A 345 -42.29 -4.65 -26.67
CA GLU A 345 -41.77 -4.01 -27.90
C GLU A 345 -41.12 -2.64 -27.57
N ALA A 346 -41.71 -1.90 -26.62
CA ALA A 346 -41.19 -0.63 -26.13
C ALA A 346 -39.79 -0.70 -25.48
N LEU A 347 -39.36 -1.83 -24.91
CA LEU A 347 -38.03 -1.99 -24.32
C LEU A 347 -36.96 -2.29 -25.38
N GLU A 348 -37.33 -2.99 -26.46
CA GLU A 348 -36.44 -3.22 -27.60
C GLU A 348 -36.24 -1.91 -28.38
N ASP A 349 -37.33 -1.16 -28.62
CA ASP A 349 -37.24 0.17 -29.23
C ASP A 349 -36.35 1.10 -28.45
N LEU A 350 -36.43 1.07 -27.09
CA LEU A 350 -35.59 1.90 -26.22
C LEU A 350 -34.13 1.45 -26.23
N LYS A 351 -33.86 0.14 -26.32
CA LYS A 351 -32.47 -0.38 -26.49
C LYS A 351 -31.88 0.16 -27.81
N GLN A 352 -32.67 0.12 -28.90
CA GLN A 352 -32.21 0.62 -30.19
C GLN A 352 -31.95 2.12 -30.13
N ILE A 353 -32.88 2.89 -29.53
CA ILE A 353 -32.70 4.34 -29.33
C ILE A 353 -31.42 4.66 -28.53
N LEU A 354 -31.14 3.92 -27.47
CA LEU A 354 -29.92 4.11 -26.68
C LEU A 354 -28.66 3.73 -27.45
N ALA A 355 -28.69 2.67 -28.23
CA ALA A 355 -27.60 2.26 -29.11
C ALA A 355 -27.29 3.32 -30.17
N ASP A 356 -28.34 3.84 -30.82
CA ASP A 356 -28.23 4.88 -31.83
C ASP A 356 -27.71 6.20 -31.20
N ALA A 357 -28.26 6.60 -30.04
CA ALA A 357 -27.83 7.78 -29.29
C ALA A 357 -26.35 7.76 -28.87
N ALA A 358 -25.77 6.57 -28.57
CA ALA A 358 -24.38 6.42 -28.28
C ALA A 358 -23.44 6.80 -29.43
N HIS A 359 -23.97 6.82 -30.65
CA HIS A 359 -23.25 7.13 -31.90
C HIS A 359 -23.75 8.39 -32.59
N ASP A 360 -24.77 9.06 -32.05
CA ASP A 360 -25.36 10.30 -32.60
C ASP A 360 -24.52 11.51 -32.18
N PRO A 361 -23.84 12.18 -33.13
CA PRO A 361 -22.98 13.34 -32.80
C PRO A 361 -23.75 14.52 -32.16
N ASP A 362 -25.01 14.75 -32.59
CA ASP A 362 -25.82 15.85 -32.10
C ASP A 362 -26.29 15.58 -30.67
N PHE A 363 -26.66 14.35 -30.36
CA PHE A 363 -26.96 13.93 -28.97
C PHE A 363 -25.73 14.00 -28.06
N LEU A 364 -24.59 13.52 -28.53
CA LEU A 364 -23.35 13.55 -27.74
C LEU A 364 -22.91 15.00 -27.45
N ALA A 365 -23.03 15.92 -28.43
CA ALA A 365 -22.73 17.34 -28.23
C ALA A 365 -23.69 18.00 -27.21
N LEU A 366 -24.97 17.62 -27.24
CA LEU A 366 -25.95 18.08 -26.25
C LEU A 366 -25.62 17.57 -24.85
N LEU A 367 -25.27 16.27 -24.73
CA LEU A 367 -24.89 15.62 -23.49
C LEU A 367 -23.63 16.24 -22.89
N GLU A 368 -22.62 16.53 -23.71
CA GLU A 368 -21.41 17.22 -23.28
C GLU A 368 -21.71 18.59 -22.69
N ARG A 369 -22.50 19.36 -23.40
CA ARG A 369 -22.92 20.70 -22.97
C ARG A 369 -23.60 20.64 -21.58
N ASP A 370 -24.50 19.69 -21.38
CA ASP A 370 -25.28 19.57 -20.17
C ASP A 370 -24.49 18.99 -18.99
N LEU A 371 -23.55 18.09 -19.26
CA LEU A 371 -22.66 17.50 -18.24
C LEU A 371 -21.54 18.47 -17.79
N LYS A 372 -21.04 19.32 -18.68
CA LYS A 372 -19.88 20.21 -18.43
C LYS A 372 -20.04 21.09 -17.18
N PRO A 373 -21.16 21.76 -16.91
CA PRO A 373 -21.35 22.55 -15.68
C PRO A 373 -21.34 21.69 -14.41
N PHE A 374 -21.88 20.47 -14.48
CA PHE A 374 -21.92 19.53 -13.38
C PHE A 374 -20.51 18.99 -13.07
N VAL A 375 -19.82 18.47 -14.08
CA VAL A 375 -18.46 17.94 -13.95
C VAL A 375 -17.48 19.02 -13.47
N GLY A 376 -17.68 20.29 -13.90
CA GLY A 376 -16.87 21.42 -13.45
C GLY A 376 -16.99 21.74 -11.95
N LYS A 377 -18.14 21.49 -11.34
CA LYS A 377 -18.43 21.77 -9.92
C LYS A 377 -18.01 20.64 -8.97
N VAL A 378 -17.78 19.44 -9.47
CA VAL A 378 -17.36 18.30 -8.65
C VAL A 378 -15.89 18.44 -8.27
N ARG A 379 -15.56 18.23 -7.00
CA ARG A 379 -14.17 18.29 -6.49
C ARG A 379 -13.30 17.26 -7.20
N SER A 380 -11.99 17.57 -7.33
CA SER A 380 -11.04 16.74 -8.08
C SER A 380 -10.84 15.35 -7.45
N ASP A 381 -10.86 15.27 -6.12
CA ASP A 381 -10.74 14.03 -5.36
C ASP A 381 -11.92 13.05 -5.60
N VAL A 382 -13.12 13.59 -5.78
CA VAL A 382 -14.32 12.78 -6.10
C VAL A 382 -14.32 12.29 -7.55
N LYS A 383 -13.74 13.08 -8.47
CA LYS A 383 -13.72 12.75 -9.92
C LYS A 383 -12.94 11.48 -10.23
N GLU A 384 -11.83 11.24 -9.54
CA GLU A 384 -11.00 10.05 -9.74
C GLU A 384 -11.64 8.77 -9.17
N GLU A 385 -12.58 8.92 -8.25
CA GLU A 385 -13.25 7.80 -7.58
C GLU A 385 -14.49 7.28 -8.32
N VAL A 386 -15.06 8.09 -9.23
CA VAL A 386 -16.29 7.76 -9.96
C VAL A 386 -15.97 7.61 -11.45
N PRO A 387 -15.92 6.36 -12.00
CA PRO A 387 -15.55 6.11 -13.39
C PRO A 387 -16.35 6.91 -14.41
N LEU A 388 -17.66 7.07 -14.21
CA LEU A 388 -18.53 7.85 -15.08
C LEU A 388 -18.17 9.32 -15.14
N LEU A 389 -17.74 9.92 -14.02
CA LEU A 389 -17.27 11.30 -13.99
C LEU A 389 -15.93 11.46 -14.70
N THR A 390 -15.08 10.43 -14.63
CA THR A 390 -13.81 10.38 -15.36
C THR A 390 -14.04 10.34 -16.86
N MET A 391 -14.94 9.47 -17.33
CA MET A 391 -15.35 9.38 -18.74
C MET A 391 -15.96 10.69 -19.24
N ALA A 392 -16.90 11.27 -18.49
CA ALA A 392 -17.53 12.55 -18.84
C ALA A 392 -16.50 13.69 -18.95
N ARG A 393 -15.45 13.69 -18.10
CA ARG A 393 -14.38 14.68 -18.15
C ARG A 393 -13.43 14.48 -19.32
N ALA A 394 -13.14 13.22 -19.67
CA ALA A 394 -12.28 12.85 -20.79
C ALA A 394 -12.97 13.07 -22.15
N GLY A 395 -14.29 13.34 -22.16
CA GLY A 395 -15.07 13.43 -23.40
C GLY A 395 -15.38 12.05 -24.01
N GLU A 396 -15.24 10.97 -23.25
CA GLU A 396 -15.54 9.59 -23.66
C GLU A 396 -17.05 9.33 -23.58
N LEU A 397 -17.85 10.14 -24.29
CA LEU A 397 -19.32 10.18 -24.13
C LEU A 397 -19.99 8.93 -24.71
N THR A 398 -19.50 8.38 -25.82
CA THR A 398 -19.97 7.11 -26.36
C THR A 398 -19.87 5.98 -25.33
N ALA A 399 -18.69 5.80 -24.74
CA ALA A 399 -18.47 4.80 -23.69
C ALA A 399 -19.33 5.06 -22.45
N LEU A 400 -19.56 6.34 -22.10
CA LEU A 400 -20.43 6.73 -21.01
C LEU A 400 -21.89 6.30 -21.26
N VAL A 401 -22.44 6.55 -22.45
CA VAL A 401 -23.80 6.16 -22.84
C VAL A 401 -23.95 4.64 -22.88
N GLU A 402 -23.00 3.94 -23.47
CA GLU A 402 -22.96 2.48 -23.49
C GLU A 402 -22.94 1.86 -22.10
N GLN A 403 -22.21 2.47 -21.17
CA GLN A 403 -22.12 1.96 -19.79
C GLN A 403 -23.37 2.27 -18.96
N VAL A 404 -24.05 3.40 -19.21
CA VAL A 404 -25.26 3.83 -18.50
C VAL A 404 -26.52 3.17 -19.07
N GLY A 405 -26.56 2.91 -20.36
CA GLY A 405 -27.72 2.37 -21.08
C GLY A 405 -28.36 1.15 -20.43
N PRO A 406 -27.63 0.07 -20.13
CA PRO A 406 -28.19 -1.14 -19.50
C PRO A 406 -28.82 -0.87 -18.11
N ALA A 407 -28.28 0.08 -17.35
CA ALA A 407 -28.83 0.44 -16.07
C ALA A 407 -30.13 1.23 -16.19
N LEU A 408 -30.20 2.11 -17.17
CA LEU A 408 -31.41 2.87 -17.47
C LEU A 408 -32.54 1.94 -17.92
N LEU A 409 -32.26 0.98 -18.83
CA LEU A 409 -33.21 -0.04 -19.28
C LEU A 409 -33.71 -0.87 -18.09
N ALA A 410 -32.83 -1.31 -17.21
CA ALA A 410 -33.20 -2.11 -16.06
C ALA A 410 -34.08 -1.35 -15.04
N ARG A 411 -33.94 -0.04 -14.91
CA ARG A 411 -34.81 0.82 -14.09
C ARG A 411 -36.20 0.98 -14.72
N LEU A 412 -36.24 1.32 -16.01
CA LEU A 412 -37.49 1.51 -16.74
C LEU A 412 -38.30 0.22 -16.79
N ALA A 413 -37.67 -0.94 -16.95
CA ALA A 413 -38.36 -2.23 -16.91
C ALA A 413 -39.03 -2.54 -15.54
N ARG A 414 -38.63 -1.86 -14.47
CA ARG A 414 -39.23 -2.01 -13.12
C ARG A 414 -40.23 -0.93 -12.76
N GLY A 415 -40.40 0.09 -13.62
CA GLY A 415 -41.28 1.23 -13.33
C GLY A 415 -40.72 2.16 -12.22
N GLU A 416 -39.41 2.20 -12.05
CA GLU A 416 -38.71 3.11 -11.09
C GLU A 416 -38.30 4.44 -11.74
#